data_178f9e221b06324fc4aa4fa80b5355b3
#
_entry.id   178f9e221b06324fc4aa4fa80b5355b3
#
_cell.length_a   1.000
_cell.length_b   1.000
_cell.length_c   1.000
_cell.angle_alpha   90.00
_cell.angle_beta   90.00
_cell.angle_gamma   90.00
#
_symmetry.space_group_name_H-M   'P 1'
#
loop_
_entity.id
_entity.type
_entity.pdbx_description
1 polymer ?
#
loop_
_entity_poly.entity_id
_entity_poly.type
_entity_poly.pdbx_seq_one_letter_code
_entity_poly.pdbx_strand_id
1 'polypeptide(L)'
;GLGDVYKRQVKSGAKAQAVIVNSGIANACTGAEGFGYCKDTADAAAEALGINADGVLIGSTGVIGKQLPIDRIVAGVKALAEKKNDTLANGTEAAKAIMTTDTCEKQIAVEIEVAGKTVTIGGMAKGSGMIHPNMCTMLSFITTDAAITKEALQKALSDDVNDTYNMISVDGDTSTNDSVVLLANGMAENEVITVDSESYKTFAEALHEINEYLAKKIAGDGEGATALFEVKVVHAASKEDAVILSKSVVTSSLTKAAIFGHDANWGRILCALGYSGVEFDPEQVDLYFESAAGKLMIIKDGVAVDYSEEEATKILSEKEVTAIADMKMGEACATAWG
;
A
#
# COMPACT_ATOMS: atom_id res chain seq x y z
N GLY A 1 -19.40 3.45 8.11
CA GLY A 1 -18.42 2.39 8.28
C GLY A 1 -17.33 2.77 9.28
N LEU A 2 -16.37 1.89 9.51
CA LEU A 2 -15.23 2.10 10.42
C LEU A 2 -14.46 3.40 10.15
N GLY A 3 -14.35 3.78 8.86
CA GLY A 3 -13.73 5.04 8.47
C GLY A 3 -14.28 6.28 9.16
N ASP A 4 -15.49 6.22 9.71
CA ASP A 4 -16.07 7.36 10.42
C ASP A 4 -15.63 7.46 11.89
N VAL A 5 -15.24 6.35 12.53
CA VAL A 5 -14.81 6.36 13.95
C VAL A 5 -13.43 6.99 14.07
N TYR A 6 -12.42 6.47 13.37
CA TYR A 6 -11.08 7.04 13.48
C TYR A 6 -10.95 8.41 12.77
N LYS A 7 -11.73 8.67 11.70
CA LYS A 7 -11.80 10.02 11.12
C LYS A 7 -12.29 11.07 12.14
N ARG A 8 -13.24 10.73 13.00
CA ARG A 8 -13.67 11.60 14.10
C ARG A 8 -12.56 11.81 15.12
N GLN A 9 -11.86 10.73 15.53
CA GLN A 9 -10.76 10.79 16.47
C GLN A 9 -9.61 11.65 15.93
N VAL A 10 -9.17 11.41 14.69
CA VAL A 10 -8.11 12.21 14.06
C VAL A 10 -8.53 13.68 13.88
N LYS A 11 -9.80 13.94 13.49
CA LYS A 11 -10.33 15.30 13.34
C LYS A 11 -10.53 16.02 14.67
N SER A 12 -10.82 15.32 15.76
CA SER A 12 -10.97 15.92 17.10
C SER A 12 -9.66 16.45 17.70
N GLY A 13 -8.52 16.10 17.07
CA GLY A 13 -7.19 16.49 17.54
C GLY A 13 -6.68 15.65 18.72
N ALA A 14 -7.37 14.58 19.08
CA ALA A 14 -6.89 13.62 20.07
C ALA A 14 -5.58 12.99 19.59
N LYS A 15 -4.63 12.80 20.51
CA LYS A 15 -3.38 12.09 20.25
C LYS A 15 -3.66 10.59 20.24
N ALA A 16 -3.36 9.91 19.14
CA ALA A 16 -3.41 8.46 19.09
C ALA A 16 -2.32 7.86 19.98
N GLN A 17 -2.70 6.89 20.81
CA GLN A 17 -1.81 6.24 21.78
C GLN A 17 -1.75 4.72 21.59
N ALA A 18 -2.77 4.14 20.94
CA ALA A 18 -2.85 2.72 20.64
C ALA A 18 -3.61 2.47 19.34
N VAL A 19 -3.29 1.36 18.69
CA VAL A 19 -4.05 0.82 17.56
C VAL A 19 -4.44 -0.61 17.92
N ILE A 20 -5.72 -0.93 17.82
CA ILE A 20 -6.25 -2.29 18.00
C ILE A 20 -6.73 -2.77 16.64
N VAL A 21 -6.24 -3.94 16.22
CA VAL A 21 -6.62 -4.54 14.94
C VAL A 21 -7.15 -5.95 15.18
N ASN A 22 -8.28 -6.27 14.57
CA ASN A 22 -8.74 -7.64 14.47
C ASN A 22 -8.74 -8.13 13.03
N SER A 23 -8.38 -9.39 12.82
CA SER A 23 -8.46 -10.09 11.53
C SER A 23 -9.45 -11.25 11.59
N GLY A 24 -9.90 -11.71 10.40
CA GLY A 24 -10.83 -12.82 10.23
C GLY A 24 -12.28 -12.40 10.04
N ILE A 25 -12.76 -11.36 10.71
CA ILE A 25 -14.09 -10.76 10.51
C ILE A 25 -13.91 -9.25 10.39
N ALA A 26 -14.35 -8.68 9.26
CA ALA A 26 -14.34 -7.24 9.05
C ALA A 26 -15.57 -6.59 9.70
N ASN A 27 -15.37 -5.46 10.36
CA ASN A 27 -16.48 -4.63 10.82
C ASN A 27 -17.03 -3.79 9.66
N ALA A 28 -17.69 -4.46 8.74
CA ALA A 28 -18.31 -3.88 7.54
C ALA A 28 -19.69 -4.51 7.31
N CYS A 29 -20.66 -3.69 6.93
CA CYS A 29 -22.07 -4.09 6.81
C CYS A 29 -22.67 -4.64 8.12
N THR A 30 -22.23 -4.10 9.27
CA THR A 30 -22.62 -4.53 10.63
C THR A 30 -23.57 -3.55 11.33
N GLY A 31 -23.93 -2.46 10.65
CA GLY A 31 -24.91 -1.49 11.13
C GLY A 31 -24.49 -0.75 12.43
N ALA A 32 -25.47 -0.31 13.19
CA ALA A 32 -25.27 0.42 14.44
C ALA A 32 -24.58 -0.44 15.52
N GLU A 33 -24.83 -1.74 15.52
CA GLU A 33 -24.21 -2.69 16.44
C GLU A 33 -22.69 -2.75 16.24
N GLY A 34 -22.22 -2.82 14.97
CA GLY A 34 -20.79 -2.78 14.63
C GLY A 34 -20.11 -1.48 15.04
N PHE A 35 -20.83 -0.37 15.03
CA PHE A 35 -20.32 0.89 15.58
C PHE A 35 -20.16 0.81 17.11
N GLY A 36 -21.12 0.18 17.80
CA GLY A 36 -21.03 -0.10 19.23
C GLY A 36 -19.79 -0.93 19.56
N TYR A 37 -19.50 -1.98 18.79
CA TYR A 37 -18.32 -2.83 18.99
C TYR A 37 -16.98 -2.11 18.81
N CYS A 38 -16.90 -1.10 17.93
CA CYS A 38 -15.72 -0.25 17.88
C CYS A 38 -15.50 0.50 19.18
N LYS A 39 -16.59 1.04 19.75
CA LYS A 39 -16.53 1.74 21.01
C LYS A 39 -16.13 0.80 22.15
N ASP A 40 -16.78 -0.36 22.25
CA ASP A 40 -16.49 -1.37 23.28
C ASP A 40 -15.02 -1.84 23.21
N THR A 41 -14.49 -2.00 21.99
CA THR A 41 -13.08 -2.35 21.79
C THR A 41 -12.14 -1.22 22.24
N ALA A 42 -12.46 0.03 21.91
CA ALA A 42 -11.67 1.19 22.33
C ALA A 42 -11.71 1.38 23.86
N ASP A 43 -12.89 1.23 24.48
CA ASP A 43 -13.07 1.32 25.93
C ASP A 43 -12.27 0.21 26.65
N ALA A 44 -12.33 -1.03 26.15
CA ALA A 44 -11.56 -2.15 26.72
C ALA A 44 -10.04 -1.93 26.62
N ALA A 45 -9.57 -1.37 25.49
CA ALA A 45 -8.15 -1.05 25.32
C ALA A 45 -7.73 0.11 26.24
N ALA A 46 -8.57 1.14 26.36
CA ALA A 46 -8.33 2.26 27.24
C ALA A 46 -8.22 1.83 28.70
N GLU A 47 -9.13 0.97 29.16
CA GLU A 47 -9.10 0.39 30.51
C GLU A 47 -7.82 -0.42 30.74
N ALA A 48 -7.48 -1.33 29.79
CA ALA A 48 -6.33 -2.24 29.94
C ALA A 48 -4.97 -1.53 29.86
N LEU A 49 -4.88 -0.41 29.13
CA LEU A 49 -3.64 0.36 28.93
C LEU A 49 -3.54 1.60 29.83
N GLY A 50 -4.61 1.98 30.52
CA GLY A 50 -4.64 3.20 31.35
C GLY A 50 -4.59 4.50 30.54
N ILE A 51 -5.21 4.52 29.35
CA ILE A 51 -5.24 5.66 28.43
C ILE A 51 -6.68 6.12 28.15
N ASN A 52 -6.84 7.20 27.38
CA ASN A 52 -8.17 7.66 26.98
C ASN A 52 -8.66 6.84 25.75
N ALA A 53 -9.94 6.45 25.73
CA ALA A 53 -10.55 5.74 24.60
C ALA A 53 -10.50 6.53 23.29
N ASP A 54 -10.54 7.87 23.34
CA ASP A 54 -10.36 8.73 22.15
C ASP A 54 -8.95 8.63 21.54
N GLY A 55 -7.98 8.10 22.28
CA GLY A 55 -6.62 7.82 21.81
C GLY A 55 -6.44 6.43 21.20
N VAL A 56 -7.50 5.61 21.09
CA VAL A 56 -7.44 4.26 20.53
C VAL A 56 -8.00 4.23 19.12
N LEU A 57 -7.18 3.89 18.15
CA LEU A 57 -7.61 3.66 16.76
C LEU A 57 -7.97 2.19 16.56
N ILE A 58 -8.99 1.92 15.74
CA ILE A 58 -9.49 0.56 15.48
C ILE A 58 -9.32 0.21 14.00
N GLY A 59 -8.67 -0.92 13.72
CA GLY A 59 -8.61 -1.57 12.42
C GLY A 59 -9.37 -2.90 12.43
N SER A 60 -9.98 -3.27 11.32
CA SER A 60 -10.72 -4.53 11.21
C SER A 60 -10.67 -5.05 9.77
N THR A 61 -10.46 -6.35 9.59
CA THR A 61 -10.37 -6.97 8.27
C THR A 61 -10.86 -8.42 8.29
N GLY A 62 -11.35 -8.93 7.16
CA GLY A 62 -11.82 -10.30 6.97
C GLY A 62 -13.22 -10.39 6.37
N VAL A 63 -14.00 -11.36 6.77
CA VAL A 63 -15.35 -11.62 6.25
C VAL A 63 -16.30 -10.47 6.56
N ILE A 64 -16.99 -9.98 5.54
CA ILE A 64 -17.97 -8.87 5.61
C ILE A 64 -19.36 -9.40 6.01
N GLY A 65 -20.16 -8.60 6.71
CA GLY A 65 -21.56 -8.90 7.03
C GLY A 65 -21.77 -9.87 8.18
N LYS A 66 -20.70 -10.24 8.90
CA LYS A 66 -20.79 -10.95 10.18
C LYS A 66 -20.58 -9.99 11.33
N GLN A 67 -21.35 -10.18 12.41
CA GLN A 67 -21.13 -9.46 13.65
C GLN A 67 -19.82 -9.90 14.30
N LEU A 68 -19.08 -8.93 14.86
CA LEU A 68 -17.83 -9.18 15.56
C LEU A 68 -18.09 -9.99 16.87
N PRO A 69 -17.26 -11.00 17.17
CA PRO A 69 -17.32 -11.70 18.45
C PRO A 69 -16.72 -10.82 19.55
N ILE A 70 -17.43 -9.78 19.98
CA ILE A 70 -16.89 -8.71 20.82
C ILE A 70 -16.28 -9.24 22.14
N ASP A 71 -16.88 -10.25 22.76
CA ASP A 71 -16.35 -10.84 23.98
C ASP A 71 -14.94 -11.41 23.80
N ARG A 72 -14.68 -12.02 22.62
CA ARG A 72 -13.35 -12.55 22.29
C ARG A 72 -12.36 -11.43 22.00
N ILE A 73 -12.80 -10.35 21.35
CA ILE A 73 -11.96 -9.19 21.05
C ILE A 73 -11.55 -8.52 22.37
N VAL A 74 -12.50 -8.26 23.26
CA VAL A 74 -12.23 -7.67 24.59
C VAL A 74 -11.28 -8.53 25.40
N ALA A 75 -11.50 -9.85 25.45
CA ALA A 75 -10.59 -10.77 26.13
C ALA A 75 -9.18 -10.77 25.51
N GLY A 76 -9.09 -10.71 24.18
CA GLY A 76 -7.84 -10.61 23.45
C GLY A 76 -7.08 -9.31 23.74
N VAL A 77 -7.77 -8.18 23.76
CA VAL A 77 -7.20 -6.87 24.10
C VAL A 77 -6.57 -6.87 25.52
N LYS A 78 -7.29 -7.41 26.51
CA LYS A 78 -6.76 -7.53 27.89
C LYS A 78 -5.52 -8.42 27.95
N ALA A 79 -5.54 -9.56 27.30
CA ALA A 79 -4.39 -10.48 27.24
C ALA A 79 -3.17 -9.88 26.51
N LEU A 80 -3.39 -9.10 25.45
CA LEU A 80 -2.32 -8.42 24.72
C LEU A 80 -1.71 -7.27 25.54
N ALA A 81 -2.53 -6.54 26.30
CA ALA A 81 -2.03 -5.47 27.17
C ALA A 81 -1.03 -5.98 28.22
N GLU A 82 -1.26 -7.19 28.75
CA GLU A 82 -0.36 -7.83 29.72
C GLU A 82 0.96 -8.33 29.08
N LYS A 83 0.92 -8.68 27.78
CA LYS A 83 2.06 -9.30 27.06
C LYS A 83 2.82 -8.34 26.15
N LYS A 84 2.36 -7.07 26.06
CA LYS A 84 3.00 -6.10 25.18
C LYS A 84 4.48 -5.92 25.53
N ASN A 85 5.32 -5.88 24.52
CA ASN A 85 6.72 -5.51 24.61
C ASN A 85 7.22 -4.96 23.26
N ASP A 86 8.42 -4.43 23.24
CA ASP A 86 9.05 -3.74 22.11
C ASP A 86 10.08 -4.60 21.34
N THR A 87 9.97 -5.91 21.40
CA THR A 87 10.86 -6.79 20.67
C THR A 87 10.48 -6.94 19.19
N LEU A 88 11.48 -7.12 18.32
CA LEU A 88 11.26 -7.43 16.90
C LEU A 88 10.39 -8.67 16.70
N ALA A 89 10.54 -9.69 17.56
CA ALA A 89 9.70 -10.88 17.51
C ALA A 89 8.22 -10.56 17.70
N ASN A 90 7.87 -9.68 18.64
CA ASN A 90 6.49 -9.25 18.83
C ASN A 90 5.98 -8.36 17.68
N GLY A 91 6.84 -7.57 17.07
CA GLY A 91 6.51 -6.84 15.84
C GLY A 91 6.12 -7.80 14.71
N THR A 92 6.91 -8.85 14.50
CA THR A 92 6.61 -9.90 13.50
C THR A 92 5.31 -10.65 13.83
N GLU A 93 5.07 -11.00 15.10
CA GLU A 93 3.80 -11.63 15.50
C GLU A 93 2.59 -10.69 15.27
N ALA A 94 2.75 -9.38 15.47
CA ALA A 94 1.71 -8.41 15.15
C ALA A 94 1.44 -8.36 13.64
N ALA A 95 2.49 -8.35 12.81
CA ALA A 95 2.36 -8.39 11.35
C ALA A 95 1.64 -9.67 10.86
N LYS A 96 1.93 -10.82 11.46
CA LYS A 96 1.22 -12.09 11.18
C LYS A 96 -0.22 -12.07 11.65
N ALA A 97 -0.50 -11.45 12.81
CA ALA A 97 -1.84 -11.42 13.39
C ALA A 97 -2.86 -10.62 12.59
N ILE A 98 -2.42 -9.68 11.74
CA ILE A 98 -3.32 -8.91 10.88
C ILE A 98 -3.61 -9.57 9.53
N MET A 99 -2.92 -10.66 9.18
CA MET A 99 -3.11 -11.38 7.93
C MET A 99 -4.49 -12.06 7.85
N THR A 100 -4.96 -12.24 6.60
CA THR A 100 -6.18 -13.02 6.30
C THR A 100 -5.87 -14.09 5.27
N THR A 101 -5.87 -13.77 3.99
CA THR A 101 -5.49 -14.65 2.87
C THR A 101 -4.04 -14.45 2.44
N ASP A 102 -3.33 -13.53 3.08
CA ASP A 102 -1.90 -13.29 2.89
C ASP A 102 -1.08 -14.57 3.11
N THR A 103 -0.07 -14.82 2.28
CA THR A 103 0.81 -16.00 2.40
C THR A 103 2.05 -15.72 3.23
N CYS A 104 2.41 -14.45 3.40
CA CYS A 104 3.54 -14.01 4.22
C CYS A 104 3.26 -12.68 4.91
N GLU A 105 3.92 -12.47 6.05
CA GLU A 105 3.94 -11.18 6.72
C GLU A 105 4.69 -10.12 5.93
N LYS A 106 4.19 -8.88 5.97
CA LYS A 106 4.76 -7.73 5.27
C LYS A 106 5.19 -6.70 6.30
N GLN A 107 6.49 -6.55 6.47
CA GLN A 107 7.08 -5.62 7.44
C GLN A 107 8.43 -5.11 6.96
N ILE A 108 8.77 -3.89 7.33
CA ILE A 108 10.03 -3.22 7.01
C ILE A 108 10.33 -2.16 8.07
N ALA A 109 11.60 -1.86 8.27
CA ALA A 109 12.04 -0.68 9.00
C ALA A 109 13.25 -0.05 8.33
N VAL A 110 13.36 1.27 8.42
CA VAL A 110 14.50 2.06 7.93
C VAL A 110 14.95 3.02 9.02
N GLU A 111 16.21 3.38 9.00
CA GLU A 111 16.81 4.42 9.85
C GLU A 111 17.33 5.55 8.97
N ILE A 112 17.08 6.77 9.39
CA ILE A 112 17.56 7.99 8.74
C ILE A 112 18.23 8.91 9.74
N GLU A 113 19.11 9.77 9.27
CA GLU A 113 19.73 10.82 10.07
C GLU A 113 18.98 12.13 9.90
N VAL A 114 18.52 12.72 11.01
CA VAL A 114 17.83 14.00 11.07
C VAL A 114 18.58 14.91 12.06
N ALA A 115 19.28 15.89 11.54
CA ALA A 115 20.05 16.86 12.34
C ALA A 115 20.97 16.20 13.39
N GLY A 116 21.65 15.10 13.01
CA GLY A 116 22.58 14.35 13.87
C GLY A 116 21.90 13.42 14.89
N LYS A 117 20.61 13.15 14.69
CA LYS A 117 19.84 12.14 15.45
C LYS A 117 19.37 11.04 14.52
N THR A 118 19.51 9.80 14.94
CA THR A 118 18.92 8.66 14.22
C THR A 118 17.43 8.62 14.47
N VAL A 119 16.66 8.58 13.41
CA VAL A 119 15.20 8.41 13.42
C VAL A 119 14.86 7.10 12.77
N THR A 120 14.03 6.30 13.42
CA THR A 120 13.55 5.02 12.91
C THR A 120 12.11 5.15 12.42
N ILE A 121 11.83 4.57 11.25
CA ILE A 121 10.48 4.42 10.71
C ILE A 121 10.26 2.93 10.46
N GLY A 122 9.22 2.35 11.04
CA GLY A 122 8.87 0.94 10.84
C GLY A 122 7.41 0.80 10.42
N GLY A 123 7.15 -0.15 9.53
CA GLY A 123 5.81 -0.39 9.01
C GLY A 123 5.49 -1.87 8.89
N MET A 124 4.21 -2.19 9.04
CA MET A 124 3.64 -3.48 8.68
C MET A 124 2.36 -3.29 7.88
N ALA A 125 2.09 -4.20 6.96
CA ALA A 125 0.87 -4.17 6.16
C ALA A 125 0.30 -5.58 5.94
N LYS A 126 -0.99 -5.62 5.58
CA LYS A 126 -1.67 -6.82 5.09
C LYS A 126 -2.51 -6.48 3.87
N GLY A 127 -2.67 -7.46 3.00
CA GLY A 127 -3.51 -7.42 1.81
C GLY A 127 -3.07 -8.49 0.83
N SER A 128 -4.06 -9.16 0.21
CA SER A 128 -3.88 -10.22 -0.79
C SER A 128 -5.06 -10.27 -1.76
N GLY A 129 -6.30 -10.21 -1.29
CA GLY A 129 -7.52 -10.11 -2.09
C GLY A 129 -8.32 -8.86 -1.82
N MET A 130 -9.20 -8.49 -2.78
CA MET A 130 -9.98 -7.24 -2.82
C MET A 130 -9.04 -6.04 -2.78
N ILE A 131 -8.06 -6.01 -3.71
CA ILE A 131 -6.99 -5.00 -3.78
C ILE A 131 -7.09 -4.21 -5.08
N HIS A 132 -7.70 -3.05 -5.01
CA HIS A 132 -7.65 -1.95 -5.97
C HIS A 132 -7.85 -0.64 -5.20
N PRO A 133 -6.86 -0.17 -4.45
CA PRO A 133 -7.04 0.96 -3.57
C PRO A 133 -7.33 2.25 -4.36
N ASN A 134 -8.38 2.92 -3.98
CA ASN A 134 -8.58 4.35 -4.07
C ASN A 134 -8.77 4.84 -2.64
N MET A 135 -7.78 4.53 -1.79
CA MET A 135 -7.82 4.52 -0.34
C MET A 135 -8.82 3.49 0.23
N CYS A 136 -8.83 2.22 -0.30
CA CYS A 136 -9.68 1.10 0.24
C CYS A 136 -9.12 -0.32 -0.03
N THR A 137 -8.96 -1.27 0.94
CA THR A 137 -8.74 -2.74 1.17
C THR A 137 -7.37 -3.23 1.58
N MET A 138 -6.53 -2.41 2.07
CA MET A 138 -5.33 -2.86 2.75
C MET A 138 -5.29 -2.22 4.14
N LEU A 139 -4.61 -2.84 5.05
CA LEU A 139 -4.25 -2.21 6.31
C LEU A 139 -2.75 -2.02 6.35
N SER A 140 -2.32 -0.81 6.61
CA SER A 140 -0.91 -0.48 6.87
C SER A 140 -0.79 0.37 8.13
N PHE A 141 0.11 -0.04 8.99
CA PHE A 141 0.40 0.63 10.25
C PHE A 141 1.89 0.96 10.28
N ILE A 142 2.19 2.25 10.32
CA ILE A 142 3.55 2.79 10.28
C ILE A 142 3.78 3.56 11.57
N THR A 143 4.90 3.34 12.20
CA THR A 143 5.33 4.04 13.42
C THR A 143 6.70 4.65 13.24
N THR A 144 6.93 5.78 13.89
CA THR A 144 8.23 6.43 13.93
C THR A 144 8.47 7.08 15.28
N ASP A 145 9.72 7.13 15.68
CA ASP A 145 10.17 7.90 16.84
C ASP A 145 10.50 9.36 16.50
N ALA A 146 10.31 9.79 15.25
CA ALA A 146 10.51 11.17 14.82
C ALA A 146 9.71 12.19 15.65
N ALA A 147 10.36 13.28 16.02
CA ALA A 147 9.69 14.51 16.39
C ALA A 147 9.27 15.25 15.12
N ILE A 148 7.98 15.24 14.79
CA ILE A 148 7.41 15.80 13.58
C ILE A 148 6.04 16.43 13.87
N THR A 149 5.72 17.54 13.22
CA THR A 149 4.41 18.15 13.40
C THR A 149 3.30 17.30 12.75
N LYS A 150 2.09 17.37 13.31
CA LYS A 150 0.92 16.66 12.74
C LYS A 150 0.67 17.04 11.29
N GLU A 151 0.88 18.31 10.95
CA GLU A 151 0.71 18.83 9.59
C GLU A 151 1.71 18.19 8.61
N ALA A 152 3.00 18.17 8.98
CA ALA A 152 4.05 17.56 8.18
C ALA A 152 3.83 16.04 8.03
N LEU A 153 3.46 15.36 9.13
CA LEU A 153 3.17 13.93 9.13
C LEU A 153 1.99 13.59 8.20
N GLN A 154 0.89 14.36 8.30
CA GLN A 154 -0.28 14.16 7.45
C GLN A 154 0.02 14.45 5.98
N LYS A 155 0.77 15.53 5.70
CA LYS A 155 1.16 15.89 4.35
C LYS A 155 2.03 14.81 3.72
N ALA A 156 3.08 14.35 4.42
CA ALA A 156 3.96 13.29 3.92
C ALA A 156 3.17 12.04 3.55
N LEU A 157 2.27 11.58 4.44
CA LEU A 157 1.44 10.41 4.15
C LEU A 157 0.47 10.64 2.99
N SER A 158 -0.24 11.78 2.96
CA SER A 158 -1.26 12.06 1.95
C SER A 158 -0.69 12.21 0.54
N ASP A 159 0.50 12.78 0.43
CA ASP A 159 1.19 12.91 -0.86
C ASP A 159 1.67 11.54 -1.34
N ASP A 160 2.25 10.76 -0.46
CA ASP A 160 2.92 9.50 -0.80
C ASP A 160 1.97 8.34 -1.15
N VAL A 161 0.80 8.24 -0.50
CA VAL A 161 -0.15 7.16 -0.79
C VAL A 161 -0.65 7.15 -2.25
N ASN A 162 -0.57 8.30 -2.93
CA ASN A 162 -0.97 8.41 -4.34
C ASN A 162 0.04 7.76 -5.29
N ASP A 163 1.30 7.71 -4.90
CA ASP A 163 2.37 7.10 -5.69
C ASP A 163 2.75 5.68 -5.22
N THR A 164 2.09 5.19 -4.17
CA THR A 164 2.37 3.88 -3.57
C THR A 164 1.11 3.01 -3.50
N TYR A 165 0.37 3.01 -2.40
CA TYR A 165 -0.79 2.14 -2.22
C TYR A 165 -1.90 2.35 -3.25
N ASN A 166 -2.14 3.59 -3.70
CA ASN A 166 -3.14 3.85 -4.75
C ASN A 166 -2.70 3.39 -6.15
N MET A 167 -1.46 2.91 -6.28
CA MET A 167 -0.91 2.41 -7.54
C MET A 167 -0.88 0.88 -7.65
N ILE A 168 -1.44 0.15 -6.67
CA ILE A 168 -1.53 -1.31 -6.75
C ILE A 168 -2.92 -1.78 -7.19
N SER A 169 -2.98 -2.96 -7.83
CA SER A 169 -4.24 -3.66 -8.14
C SER A 169 -4.04 -5.15 -8.30
N VAL A 170 -4.67 -5.96 -7.46
CA VAL A 170 -4.70 -7.42 -7.61
C VAL A 170 -5.87 -7.86 -8.50
N ASP A 171 -7.09 -7.49 -8.13
CA ASP A 171 -8.35 -8.00 -8.70
C ASP A 171 -9.30 -6.92 -9.23
N GLY A 172 -8.94 -5.64 -9.10
CA GLY A 172 -9.77 -4.53 -9.53
C GLY A 172 -10.88 -4.16 -8.55
N ASP A 173 -11.03 -4.87 -7.42
CA ASP A 173 -12.08 -4.64 -6.45
C ASP A 173 -11.63 -3.74 -5.30
N THR A 174 -12.40 -2.67 -5.07
CA THR A 174 -12.16 -1.71 -3.99
C THR A 174 -12.90 -2.13 -2.72
N SER A 175 -12.24 -2.17 -1.57
CA SER A 175 -12.83 -2.61 -0.30
C SER A 175 -13.47 -1.52 0.55
N THR A 176 -14.01 -1.99 1.67
CA THR A 176 -14.75 -1.17 2.64
C THR A 176 -13.90 -0.70 3.83
N ASN A 177 -12.69 -1.26 4.03
CA ASN A 177 -11.96 -1.15 5.31
C ASN A 177 -10.53 -0.63 5.22
N ASP A 178 -10.04 -0.17 4.07
CA ASP A 178 -8.66 0.27 3.93
C ASP A 178 -8.27 1.40 4.86
N SER A 179 -7.08 1.24 5.39
CA SER A 179 -6.52 2.26 6.26
C SER A 179 -5.00 2.25 6.21
N VAL A 180 -4.41 3.41 6.04
CA VAL A 180 -3.00 3.66 6.32
C VAL A 180 -2.92 4.59 7.51
N VAL A 181 -2.24 4.14 8.56
CA VAL A 181 -2.07 4.90 9.80
C VAL A 181 -0.59 5.12 10.04
N LEU A 182 -0.20 6.38 10.21
CA LEU A 182 1.17 6.78 10.55
C LEU A 182 1.18 7.48 11.90
N LEU A 183 1.97 6.95 12.85
CA LEU A 183 2.09 7.40 14.23
C LEU A 183 3.52 7.86 14.51
N ALA A 184 3.67 9.02 15.17
CA ALA A 184 4.96 9.53 15.59
C ALA A 184 4.94 9.85 17.10
N ASN A 185 5.96 9.43 17.85
CA ASN A 185 6.03 9.63 19.30
C ASN A 185 7.08 10.65 19.75
N GLY A 186 7.99 11.08 18.88
CA GLY A 186 9.01 12.08 19.15
C GLY A 186 10.18 11.61 20.02
N MET A 187 10.33 10.30 20.24
CA MET A 187 11.35 9.76 21.16
C MET A 187 12.78 9.79 20.58
N ALA A 188 12.95 10.03 19.29
CA ALA A 188 14.29 10.25 18.69
C ALA A 188 14.92 11.57 19.15
N GLU A 189 14.10 12.50 19.72
CA GLU A 189 14.54 13.81 20.21
C GLU A 189 15.31 14.61 19.12
N ASN A 190 14.97 14.41 17.86
CA ASN A 190 15.46 15.21 16.76
C ASN A 190 14.81 16.60 16.77
N GLU A 191 15.41 17.54 16.04
CA GLU A 191 14.76 18.81 15.74
C GLU A 191 13.39 18.55 15.08
N VAL A 192 12.34 19.26 15.54
CA VAL A 192 10.96 19.02 15.09
C VAL A 192 10.85 19.24 13.57
N ILE A 193 10.50 18.20 12.86
CA ILE A 193 10.27 18.23 11.41
C ILE A 193 8.97 18.99 11.13
N THR A 194 9.06 20.05 10.35
CA THR A 194 7.93 20.82 9.82
C THR A 194 7.92 20.71 8.30
N VAL A 195 6.84 21.12 7.64
CA VAL A 195 6.72 21.09 6.17
C VAL A 195 7.85 21.87 5.48
N ASP A 196 8.34 22.94 6.12
CA ASP A 196 9.36 23.82 5.57
C ASP A 196 10.79 23.48 6.01
N SER A 197 10.98 22.45 6.87
CA SER A 197 12.31 22.05 7.31
C SER A 197 13.05 21.25 6.23
N GLU A 198 14.39 21.38 6.18
CA GLU A 198 15.22 20.57 5.27
C GLU A 198 15.05 19.06 5.50
N SER A 199 14.85 18.66 6.75
CA SER A 199 14.64 17.26 7.15
C SER A 199 13.32 16.67 6.65
N TYR A 200 12.36 17.51 6.23
CA TYR A 200 11.08 17.02 5.71
C TYR A 200 11.26 16.13 4.48
N LYS A 201 12.11 16.54 3.57
CA LYS A 201 12.38 15.78 2.34
C LYS A 201 12.98 14.41 2.67
N THR A 202 13.98 14.36 3.55
CA THR A 202 14.61 13.10 4.00
C THR A 202 13.59 12.16 4.65
N PHE A 203 12.71 12.71 5.51
CA PHE A 203 11.63 11.93 6.13
C PHE A 203 10.63 11.40 5.09
N ALA A 204 10.21 12.25 4.15
CA ALA A 204 9.25 11.87 3.11
C ALA A 204 9.83 10.80 2.17
N GLU A 205 11.10 10.89 1.78
CA GLU A 205 11.79 9.87 0.98
C GLU A 205 11.87 8.52 1.70
N ALA A 206 12.20 8.51 2.98
CA ALA A 206 12.23 7.29 3.77
C ALA A 206 10.83 6.67 3.98
N LEU A 207 9.82 7.52 4.16
CA LEU A 207 8.42 7.06 4.21
C LEU A 207 8.00 6.44 2.87
N HIS A 208 8.42 7.03 1.75
CA HIS A 208 8.18 6.51 0.41
C HIS A 208 8.78 5.10 0.23
N GLU A 209 10.02 4.89 0.62
CA GLU A 209 10.66 3.56 0.56
C GLU A 209 9.86 2.50 1.33
N ILE A 210 9.36 2.84 2.52
CA ILE A 210 8.52 1.95 3.32
C ILE A 210 7.20 1.64 2.61
N ASN A 211 6.51 2.67 2.16
CA ASN A 211 5.19 2.51 1.55
C ASN A 211 5.27 1.81 0.18
N GLU A 212 6.27 2.11 -0.63
CA GLU A 212 6.50 1.41 -1.90
C GLU A 212 6.80 -0.07 -1.66
N TYR A 213 7.71 -0.39 -0.72
CA TYR A 213 8.02 -1.76 -0.36
C TYR A 213 6.77 -2.54 0.09
N LEU A 214 5.98 -1.96 1.00
CA LEU A 214 4.77 -2.60 1.50
C LEU A 214 3.71 -2.75 0.41
N ALA A 215 3.54 -1.75 -0.46
CA ALA A 215 2.63 -1.80 -1.60
C ALA A 215 3.02 -2.91 -2.59
N LYS A 216 4.30 -3.00 -2.96
CA LYS A 216 4.84 -4.08 -3.81
C LYS A 216 4.64 -5.46 -3.16
N LYS A 217 4.85 -5.57 -1.85
CA LYS A 217 4.62 -6.83 -1.12
C LYS A 217 3.14 -7.24 -1.10
N ILE A 218 2.21 -6.28 -1.02
CA ILE A 218 0.77 -6.55 -1.12
C ILE A 218 0.43 -7.04 -2.52
N ALA A 219 0.89 -6.35 -3.58
CA ALA A 219 0.62 -6.72 -4.96
C ALA A 219 1.24 -8.09 -5.32
N GLY A 220 2.49 -8.32 -4.92
CA GLY A 220 3.20 -9.58 -5.21
C GLY A 220 2.72 -10.79 -4.42
N ASP A 221 2.00 -10.58 -3.30
CA ASP A 221 1.33 -11.62 -2.50
C ASP A 221 -0.19 -11.66 -2.76
N GLY A 222 -0.63 -11.16 -3.92
CA GLY A 222 -2.02 -11.18 -4.34
C GLY A 222 -2.57 -12.61 -4.48
N GLU A 223 -3.88 -12.80 -4.21
CA GLU A 223 -4.53 -14.10 -4.36
C GLU A 223 -4.33 -14.68 -5.76
N GLY A 224 -3.61 -15.79 -5.85
CA GLY A 224 -3.26 -16.45 -7.12
C GLY A 224 -2.09 -15.82 -7.88
N ALA A 225 -1.42 -14.79 -7.35
CA ALA A 225 -0.26 -14.18 -7.98
C ALA A 225 0.92 -15.17 -8.09
N THR A 226 1.58 -15.17 -9.24
CA THR A 226 2.79 -15.98 -9.50
C THR A 226 4.04 -15.12 -9.67
N ALA A 227 3.84 -13.83 -9.95
CA ALA A 227 4.88 -12.82 -10.10
C ALA A 227 4.32 -11.44 -9.70
N LEU A 228 5.20 -10.52 -9.34
CA LEU A 228 4.89 -9.10 -9.26
C LEU A 228 4.98 -8.50 -10.67
N PHE A 229 3.89 -7.96 -11.17
CA PHE A 229 3.85 -7.25 -12.44
C PHE A 229 3.91 -5.73 -12.21
N GLU A 230 4.99 -5.11 -12.66
CA GLU A 230 5.18 -3.66 -12.63
C GLU A 230 4.87 -3.06 -14.00
N VAL A 231 4.11 -1.97 -14.04
CA VAL A 231 3.84 -1.18 -15.25
C VAL A 231 4.39 0.21 -15.07
N LYS A 232 5.44 0.55 -15.79
CA LYS A 232 6.10 1.85 -15.76
C LYS A 232 5.76 2.63 -17.03
N VAL A 233 5.00 3.70 -16.86
CA VAL A 233 4.72 4.67 -17.94
C VAL A 233 5.69 5.83 -17.77
N VAL A 234 6.43 6.15 -18.84
CA VAL A 234 7.39 7.26 -18.90
C VAL A 234 7.06 8.20 -20.03
N HIS A 235 7.52 9.42 -19.92
CA HIS A 235 7.34 10.49 -20.89
C HIS A 235 5.86 10.73 -21.28
N ALA A 236 4.93 10.61 -20.32
CA ALA A 236 3.55 11.01 -20.49
C ALA A 236 3.39 12.54 -20.46
N ALA A 237 2.30 13.06 -20.99
CA ALA A 237 2.03 14.52 -21.04
C ALA A 237 1.83 15.13 -19.66
N SER A 238 1.22 14.38 -18.74
CA SER A 238 1.00 14.78 -17.34
C SER A 238 1.17 13.60 -16.38
N LYS A 239 1.37 13.89 -15.09
CA LYS A 239 1.39 12.87 -14.04
C LYS A 239 0.06 12.12 -13.96
N GLU A 240 -1.06 12.81 -14.14
CA GLU A 240 -2.40 12.23 -14.17
C GLU A 240 -2.55 11.21 -15.30
N ASP A 241 -2.10 11.57 -16.52
CA ASP A 241 -2.12 10.65 -17.66
C ASP A 241 -1.24 9.42 -17.40
N ALA A 242 -0.04 9.61 -16.85
CA ALA A 242 0.85 8.49 -16.52
C ALA A 242 0.21 7.52 -15.51
N VAL A 243 -0.47 8.05 -14.48
CA VAL A 243 -1.22 7.26 -13.49
C VAL A 243 -2.35 6.47 -14.15
N ILE A 244 -3.17 7.13 -14.98
CA ILE A 244 -4.30 6.48 -15.66
C ILE A 244 -3.81 5.37 -16.59
N LEU A 245 -2.80 5.66 -17.40
CA LEU A 245 -2.21 4.69 -18.33
C LEU A 245 -1.62 3.47 -17.63
N SER A 246 -0.78 3.68 -16.61
CA SER A 246 -0.15 2.57 -15.87
C SER A 246 -1.18 1.71 -15.14
N LYS A 247 -2.18 2.34 -14.50
CA LYS A 247 -3.29 1.63 -13.84
C LYS A 247 -4.17 0.88 -14.83
N SER A 248 -4.44 1.43 -16.02
CA SER A 248 -5.21 0.73 -17.06
C SER A 248 -4.56 -0.58 -17.48
N VAL A 249 -3.24 -0.58 -17.62
CA VAL A 249 -2.50 -1.80 -18.01
C VAL A 249 -2.45 -2.81 -16.87
N VAL A 250 -2.12 -2.39 -15.64
CA VAL A 250 -1.96 -3.30 -14.51
C VAL A 250 -3.29 -3.93 -14.07
N THR A 251 -4.42 -3.27 -14.34
CA THR A 251 -5.77 -3.80 -14.04
C THR A 251 -6.36 -4.68 -15.16
N SER A 252 -5.71 -4.72 -16.33
CA SER A 252 -6.18 -5.52 -17.45
C SER A 252 -6.08 -7.01 -17.18
N SER A 253 -7.22 -7.70 -17.07
CA SER A 253 -7.26 -9.15 -16.87
C SER A 253 -6.57 -9.90 -18.02
N LEU A 254 -6.64 -9.40 -19.26
CA LEU A 254 -5.96 -10.01 -20.40
C LEU A 254 -4.45 -9.84 -20.31
N THR A 255 -3.97 -8.69 -19.85
CA THR A 255 -2.53 -8.46 -19.61
C THR A 255 -2.02 -9.34 -18.50
N LYS A 256 -2.72 -9.40 -17.34
CA LYS A 256 -2.36 -10.32 -16.25
C LYS A 256 -2.32 -11.78 -16.69
N ALA A 257 -3.27 -12.23 -17.51
CA ALA A 257 -3.27 -13.58 -18.06
C ALA A 257 -2.09 -13.84 -19.01
N ALA A 258 -1.61 -12.83 -19.75
CA ALA A 258 -0.41 -12.95 -20.57
C ALA A 258 0.86 -13.08 -19.72
N ILE A 259 1.00 -12.24 -18.69
CA ILE A 259 2.12 -12.31 -17.73
C ILE A 259 2.14 -13.67 -17.03
N PHE A 260 0.98 -14.15 -16.54
CA PHE A 260 0.85 -15.48 -15.93
C PHE A 260 1.29 -16.61 -16.88
N GLY A 261 0.96 -16.49 -18.18
CA GLY A 261 1.31 -17.46 -19.22
C GLY A 261 2.71 -17.26 -19.82
N HIS A 262 3.50 -16.31 -19.32
CA HIS A 262 4.80 -15.91 -19.87
C HIS A 262 4.76 -15.57 -21.38
N ASP A 263 3.61 -15.01 -21.82
CA ASP A 263 3.33 -14.60 -23.19
C ASP A 263 3.65 -13.10 -23.36
N ALA A 264 4.60 -12.76 -24.22
CA ALA A 264 4.98 -11.38 -24.51
C ALA A 264 3.92 -10.64 -25.34
N ASN A 265 2.67 -10.71 -24.89
CA ASN A 265 1.50 -10.20 -25.59
C ASN A 265 1.37 -8.67 -25.49
N TRP A 266 2.24 -7.99 -26.21
CA TRP A 266 2.26 -6.53 -26.29
C TRP A 266 0.92 -5.93 -26.77
N GLY A 267 0.17 -6.67 -27.62
CA GLY A 267 -1.14 -6.21 -28.10
C GLY A 267 -2.14 -5.99 -26.98
N ARG A 268 -2.10 -6.77 -25.90
CA ARG A 268 -2.96 -6.59 -24.72
C ARG A 268 -2.57 -5.34 -23.93
N ILE A 269 -1.28 -5.02 -23.88
CA ILE A 269 -0.79 -3.79 -23.22
C ILE A 269 -1.23 -2.56 -24.01
N LEU A 270 -1.00 -2.53 -25.35
CA LEU A 270 -1.43 -1.42 -26.19
C LEU A 270 -2.96 -1.26 -26.17
N CYS A 271 -3.70 -2.36 -26.15
CA CYS A 271 -5.17 -2.32 -25.99
C CYS A 271 -5.56 -1.65 -24.66
N ALA A 272 -4.88 -2.01 -23.54
CA ALA A 272 -5.15 -1.42 -22.24
C ALA A 272 -4.79 0.08 -22.18
N LEU A 273 -3.70 0.49 -22.82
CA LEU A 273 -3.37 1.91 -22.99
C LEU A 273 -4.45 2.62 -23.81
N GLY A 274 -4.91 2.00 -24.93
CA GLY A 274 -5.86 2.60 -25.86
C GLY A 274 -7.27 2.84 -25.29
N TYR A 275 -7.74 1.96 -24.39
CA TYR A 275 -9.05 2.19 -23.73
C TYR A 275 -8.96 2.93 -22.39
N SER A 276 -7.79 3.40 -22.01
CA SER A 276 -7.59 4.12 -20.74
C SER A 276 -8.37 5.43 -20.64
N GLY A 277 -8.74 6.02 -21.78
CA GLY A 277 -9.36 7.33 -21.89
C GLY A 277 -8.36 8.49 -22.03
N VAL A 278 -7.06 8.22 -21.94
CA VAL A 278 -6.01 9.20 -22.23
C VAL A 278 -5.78 9.26 -23.74
N GLU A 279 -5.74 10.47 -24.28
CA GLU A 279 -5.40 10.67 -25.69
C GLU A 279 -3.88 10.61 -25.89
N PHE A 280 -3.41 9.77 -26.80
CA PHE A 280 -2.01 9.66 -27.22
C PHE A 280 -1.90 9.17 -28.65
N ASP A 281 -0.74 9.38 -29.27
CA ASP A 281 -0.43 8.86 -30.62
C ASP A 281 0.15 7.45 -30.49
N PRO A 282 -0.60 6.38 -30.87
CA PRO A 282 -0.09 5.02 -30.76
C PRO A 282 1.13 4.75 -31.67
N GLU A 283 1.36 5.56 -32.72
CA GLU A 283 2.51 5.44 -33.61
C GLU A 283 3.81 5.98 -32.99
N GLN A 284 3.74 6.59 -31.80
CA GLN A 284 4.91 7.08 -31.07
C GLN A 284 5.34 6.18 -29.92
N VAL A 285 4.51 5.22 -29.52
CA VAL A 285 4.74 4.40 -28.32
C VAL A 285 5.89 3.41 -28.53
N ASP A 286 6.85 3.39 -27.58
CA ASP A 286 7.80 2.28 -27.43
C ASP A 286 7.40 1.40 -26.25
N LEU A 287 7.56 0.09 -26.36
CA LEU A 287 7.24 -0.86 -25.30
C LEU A 287 8.37 -1.84 -25.06
N TYR A 288 8.67 -2.06 -23.78
CA TYR A 288 9.72 -2.99 -23.34
C TYR A 288 9.18 -3.92 -22.26
N PHE A 289 9.74 -5.14 -22.18
CA PHE A 289 9.73 -5.95 -20.97
C PHE A 289 11.12 -5.96 -20.34
N GLU A 290 11.14 -5.94 -19.00
CA GLU A 290 12.36 -5.94 -18.20
C GLU A 290 12.19 -6.84 -16.98
N SER A 291 13.24 -7.57 -16.61
CA SER A 291 13.34 -8.34 -15.38
C SER A 291 14.81 -8.54 -15.00
N ALA A 292 15.10 -9.32 -13.95
CA ALA A 292 16.47 -9.73 -13.64
C ALA A 292 17.16 -10.50 -14.78
N ALA A 293 16.39 -11.11 -15.70
CA ALA A 293 16.91 -11.86 -16.83
C ALA A 293 17.33 -10.98 -18.03
N GLY A 294 16.93 -9.69 -18.06
CA GLY A 294 17.30 -8.76 -19.12
C GLY A 294 16.20 -7.76 -19.45
N LYS A 295 16.43 -7.00 -20.53
CA LYS A 295 15.51 -6.01 -21.08
C LYS A 295 15.32 -6.22 -22.56
N LEU A 296 14.09 -6.26 -23.04
CA LEU A 296 13.72 -6.54 -24.41
C LEU A 296 12.76 -5.47 -24.94
N MET A 297 13.10 -4.83 -26.04
CA MET A 297 12.19 -3.96 -26.79
C MET A 297 11.27 -4.83 -27.63
N ILE A 298 9.97 -4.58 -27.61
CA ILE A 298 8.96 -5.33 -28.36
C ILE A 298 8.14 -4.45 -29.30
N ILE A 299 8.03 -3.15 -29.01
CA ILE A 299 7.42 -2.13 -29.87
C ILE A 299 8.39 -0.97 -29.99
N LYS A 300 8.55 -0.46 -31.19
CA LYS A 300 9.24 0.79 -31.50
C LYS A 300 8.40 1.64 -32.42
N ASP A 301 8.18 2.90 -32.03
CA ASP A 301 7.39 3.85 -32.82
C ASP A 301 6.05 3.24 -33.27
N GLY A 302 5.32 2.59 -32.35
CA GLY A 302 4.04 1.94 -32.59
C GLY A 302 4.09 0.62 -33.37
N VAL A 303 5.27 0.20 -33.86
CA VAL A 303 5.43 -0.98 -34.70
C VAL A 303 6.16 -2.10 -33.96
N ALA A 304 5.64 -3.33 -34.07
CA ALA A 304 6.31 -4.49 -33.48
C ALA A 304 7.70 -4.70 -34.13
N VAL A 305 8.70 -4.93 -33.28
CA VAL A 305 10.04 -5.28 -33.71
C VAL A 305 10.25 -6.80 -33.68
N ASP A 306 11.18 -7.31 -34.46
CA ASP A 306 11.57 -8.72 -34.37
C ASP A 306 12.32 -8.94 -33.06
N TYR A 307 11.89 -9.94 -32.27
CA TYR A 307 12.51 -10.32 -31.01
C TYR A 307 12.54 -11.84 -30.84
N SER A 308 13.38 -12.33 -29.95
CA SER A 308 13.45 -13.75 -29.61
C SER A 308 12.35 -14.12 -28.63
N GLU A 309 11.45 -15.03 -29.00
CA GLU A 309 10.43 -15.59 -28.10
C GLU A 309 11.07 -16.32 -26.90
N GLU A 310 12.23 -16.96 -27.08
CA GLU A 310 12.95 -17.61 -26.02
C GLU A 310 13.45 -16.60 -24.98
N GLU A 311 14.00 -15.46 -25.43
CA GLU A 311 14.43 -14.37 -24.57
C GLU A 311 13.24 -13.72 -23.85
N ALA A 312 12.14 -13.46 -24.57
CA ALA A 312 10.92 -12.92 -24.00
C ALA A 312 10.35 -13.83 -22.89
N THR A 313 10.25 -15.14 -23.16
CA THR A 313 9.79 -16.12 -22.18
C THR A 313 10.70 -16.15 -20.95
N LYS A 314 12.02 -16.06 -21.14
CA LYS A 314 12.98 -16.03 -20.02
C LYS A 314 12.78 -14.80 -19.15
N ILE A 315 12.58 -13.62 -19.75
CA ILE A 315 12.32 -12.37 -19.02
C ILE A 315 10.99 -12.46 -18.25
N LEU A 316 9.93 -12.96 -18.87
CA LEU A 316 8.60 -13.07 -18.30
C LEU A 316 8.45 -14.21 -17.26
N SER A 317 9.42 -15.11 -17.17
CA SER A 317 9.43 -16.21 -16.17
C SER A 317 10.00 -15.78 -14.81
N GLU A 318 10.51 -14.58 -14.70
CA GLU A 318 11.04 -14.04 -13.43
C GLU A 318 9.92 -13.68 -12.46
N LYS A 319 10.26 -13.56 -11.18
CA LYS A 319 9.31 -13.23 -10.09
C LYS A 319 8.87 -11.77 -10.10
N GLU A 320 9.64 -10.91 -10.71
CA GLU A 320 9.36 -9.48 -10.87
C GLU A 320 9.54 -9.15 -12.35
N VAL A 321 8.46 -8.69 -12.97
CA VAL A 321 8.39 -8.37 -14.41
C VAL A 321 7.88 -6.95 -14.57
N THR A 322 8.63 -6.13 -15.32
CA THR A 322 8.27 -4.75 -15.62
C THR A 322 7.91 -4.62 -17.11
N ALA A 323 6.73 -4.06 -17.38
CA ALA A 323 6.41 -3.50 -18.70
C ALA A 323 6.69 -1.99 -18.66
N ILE A 324 7.49 -1.49 -19.59
CA ILE A 324 7.81 -0.07 -19.71
C ILE A 324 7.15 0.47 -20.97
N ALA A 325 6.23 1.42 -20.83
CA ALA A 325 5.61 2.15 -21.94
C ALA A 325 6.16 3.58 -21.99
N ASP A 326 6.92 3.87 -23.04
CA ASP A 326 7.41 5.22 -23.32
C ASP A 326 6.44 5.91 -24.27
N MET A 327 5.76 6.95 -23.78
CA MET A 327 4.70 7.63 -24.50
C MET A 327 5.21 8.76 -25.40
N LYS A 328 6.44 9.24 -25.20
CA LYS A 328 7.08 10.35 -25.94
C LYS A 328 6.26 11.64 -26.02
N MET A 329 5.47 11.93 -24.98
CA MET A 329 4.56 13.09 -24.94
C MET A 329 5.03 14.21 -24.00
N GLY A 330 5.94 13.93 -23.07
CA GLY A 330 6.40 14.88 -22.06
C GLY A 330 7.46 14.29 -21.14
N GLU A 331 7.47 14.72 -19.87
CA GLU A 331 8.46 14.30 -18.87
C GLU A 331 7.83 13.53 -17.69
N ALA A 332 6.50 13.40 -17.67
CA ALA A 332 5.83 12.79 -16.53
C ALA A 332 5.94 11.26 -16.56
N CYS A 333 5.96 10.66 -15.36
CA CYS A 333 6.02 9.22 -15.20
C CYS A 333 5.14 8.75 -14.03
N ALA A 334 4.72 7.50 -14.09
CA ALA A 334 4.09 6.79 -12.98
C ALA A 334 4.38 5.28 -13.09
N THR A 335 4.36 4.61 -11.93
CA THR A 335 4.52 3.16 -11.83
C THR A 335 3.33 2.57 -11.10
N ALA A 336 2.77 1.48 -11.60
CA ALA A 336 1.70 0.71 -10.97
C ALA A 336 2.11 -0.76 -10.83
N TRP A 337 1.55 -1.45 -9.84
CA TRP A 337 1.89 -2.85 -9.52
C TRP A 337 0.64 -3.73 -9.41
N GLY A 338 0.78 -5.02 -9.83
CA GLY A 338 -0.30 -5.99 -9.75
C GLY A 338 0.07 -7.44 -9.92
#